data_0ef2a2b61e5276c80e8af5eb4fda368b
#
_entry.id   0ef2a2b61e5276c80e8af5eb4fda368b
#
_cell.length_a   1.000
_cell.length_b   1.000
_cell.length_c   1.000
_cell.angle_alpha   90.00
_cell.angle_beta   90.00
_cell.angle_gamma   90.00
#
_symmetry.space_group_name_H-M   'P 1'
#
loop_
_entity.id
_entity.type
_entity.pdbx_description
1 polymer ?
#
loop_
_entity_poly.entity_id
_entity_poly.type
_entity_poly.pdbx_seq_one_letter_code
_entity_poly.pdbx_strand_id
1 'polypeptide(L)'
;MLYCMKSKDRRNRGSKVLREKKIKRVIVFGLIAVAAIGIGLAVASSKLLAGSNASAQTIDGIQCNAVEQLVFHNHAHLDIFIDGQPYTIPSQVGIVPGKCIYWLHTHDDSGIIHIESPVTRNFTLGQFFDIWKKQFSNVQIFDKTANATNVMAVYLNGNKINREANYRDINIQEHDQIAIVFGRPPSKIPSTYEFPKGL
;
A
#
# COMPACT_ATOMS: atom_id res chain seq x y z
N MET A 1 -90.85 5.37 -27.21
CA MET A 1 -89.99 4.47 -26.37
C MET A 1 -88.48 4.38 -26.80
N LEU A 2 -88.07 4.99 -27.91
CA LEU A 2 -86.72 4.90 -28.41
C LEU A 2 -85.76 5.97 -27.85
N TYR A 3 -86.19 7.08 -27.29
CA TYR A 3 -85.34 8.18 -26.82
C TYR A 3 -84.74 7.94 -25.43
N CYS A 4 -85.30 7.03 -24.61
CA CYS A 4 -84.76 6.75 -23.27
C CYS A 4 -83.57 5.77 -23.26
N MET A 5 -83.46 4.88 -24.23
CA MET A 5 -82.42 3.87 -24.29
C MET A 5 -81.04 4.47 -24.76
N LYS A 6 -81.07 5.51 -25.62
CA LYS A 6 -79.80 6.18 -26.14
C LYS A 6 -79.05 6.98 -25.06
N SER A 7 -79.76 7.48 -24.07
CA SER A 7 -79.20 8.28 -22.97
C SER A 7 -78.45 7.43 -21.97
N LYS A 8 -78.90 6.21 -21.71
CA LYS A 8 -78.33 5.27 -20.73
C LYS A 8 -76.99 4.67 -21.23
N ASP A 9 -76.90 4.41 -22.52
CA ASP A 9 -75.69 3.87 -23.18
C ASP A 9 -74.55 4.88 -23.26
N ARG A 10 -74.85 6.17 -23.53
CA ARG A 10 -73.82 7.24 -23.52
C ARG A 10 -73.22 7.47 -22.11
N ARG A 11 -74.00 7.39 -21.02
CA ARG A 11 -73.56 7.56 -19.66
C ARG A 11 -72.65 6.38 -19.22
N ASN A 12 -72.97 5.18 -19.65
CA ASN A 12 -72.21 4.00 -19.30
C ASN A 12 -70.85 3.92 -20.03
N ARG A 13 -70.76 4.38 -21.28
CA ARG A 13 -69.50 4.52 -22.03
C ARG A 13 -68.57 5.56 -21.42
N GLY A 14 -69.08 6.72 -21.00
CA GLY A 14 -68.31 7.77 -20.36
C GLY A 14 -67.64 7.34 -19.04
N SER A 15 -68.42 6.62 -18.20
CA SER A 15 -67.90 6.11 -16.92
C SER A 15 -66.83 5.02 -17.09
N LYS A 16 -66.97 4.17 -18.10
CA LYS A 16 -65.99 3.12 -18.41
C LYS A 16 -64.66 3.70 -18.92
N VAL A 17 -64.70 4.67 -19.80
CA VAL A 17 -63.52 5.37 -20.32
C VAL A 17 -62.79 6.16 -19.24
N LEU A 18 -63.51 6.82 -18.33
CA LEU A 18 -62.91 7.53 -17.19
C LEU A 18 -62.26 6.58 -16.18
N ARG A 19 -62.87 5.42 -15.95
CA ARG A 19 -62.35 4.38 -15.05
C ARG A 19 -61.09 3.77 -15.62
N GLU A 20 -60.99 3.47 -16.90
CA GLU A 20 -59.77 2.95 -17.55
C GLU A 20 -58.63 3.96 -17.56
N LYS A 21 -58.92 5.25 -17.80
CA LYS A 21 -57.91 6.33 -17.74
C LYS A 21 -57.35 6.48 -16.32
N LYS A 22 -58.19 6.36 -15.24
CA LYS A 22 -57.70 6.43 -13.87
C LYS A 22 -56.83 5.20 -13.53
N ILE A 23 -57.22 4.00 -13.93
CA ILE A 23 -56.46 2.77 -13.68
C ILE A 23 -55.09 2.85 -14.40
N LYS A 24 -55.04 3.26 -15.68
CA LYS A 24 -53.77 3.42 -16.40
C LYS A 24 -52.85 4.46 -15.76
N ARG A 25 -53.35 5.57 -15.24
CA ARG A 25 -52.55 6.57 -14.52
C ARG A 25 -51.98 6.03 -13.21
N VAL A 26 -52.77 5.32 -12.42
CA VAL A 26 -52.32 4.70 -11.15
C VAL A 26 -51.24 3.66 -11.40
N ILE A 27 -51.37 2.83 -12.45
CA ILE A 27 -50.35 1.82 -12.80
C ILE A 27 -49.07 2.49 -13.26
N VAL A 28 -49.15 3.55 -14.09
CA VAL A 28 -47.95 4.27 -14.56
C VAL A 28 -47.23 4.95 -13.41
N PHE A 29 -47.93 5.61 -12.49
CA PHE A 29 -47.27 6.23 -11.32
C PHE A 29 -46.74 5.19 -10.35
N GLY A 30 -47.40 4.05 -10.18
CA GLY A 30 -46.90 2.93 -9.37
C GLY A 30 -45.62 2.33 -9.93
N LEU A 31 -45.51 2.11 -11.24
CA LEU A 31 -44.31 1.60 -11.91
C LEU A 31 -43.14 2.58 -11.84
N ILE A 32 -43.38 3.88 -11.97
CA ILE A 32 -42.37 4.90 -11.84
C ILE A 32 -41.83 4.97 -10.40
N ALA A 33 -42.69 4.87 -9.38
CA ALA A 33 -42.28 4.86 -7.99
C ALA A 33 -41.43 3.63 -7.65
N VAL A 34 -41.78 2.44 -8.14
CA VAL A 34 -41.00 1.22 -7.93
C VAL A 34 -39.64 1.29 -8.62
N ALA A 35 -39.58 1.84 -9.85
CA ALA A 35 -38.32 2.05 -10.57
C ALA A 35 -37.41 3.05 -9.84
N ALA A 36 -37.97 4.14 -9.31
CA ALA A 36 -37.19 5.14 -8.56
C ALA A 36 -36.64 4.55 -7.24
N ILE A 37 -37.40 3.73 -6.54
CA ILE A 37 -36.94 3.04 -5.30
C ILE A 37 -35.85 2.00 -5.67
N GLY A 38 -36.04 1.23 -6.75
CA GLY A 38 -35.05 0.23 -7.21
C GLY A 38 -33.71 0.88 -7.59
N ILE A 39 -33.72 2.01 -8.31
CA ILE A 39 -32.52 2.74 -8.66
C ILE A 39 -31.86 3.35 -7.40
N GLY A 40 -32.64 3.89 -6.47
CA GLY A 40 -32.14 4.43 -5.21
C GLY A 40 -31.44 3.38 -4.36
N LEU A 41 -31.97 2.17 -4.26
CA LEU A 41 -31.36 1.05 -3.54
C LEU A 41 -30.11 0.52 -4.25
N ALA A 42 -30.08 0.48 -5.58
CA ALA A 42 -28.89 0.06 -6.34
C ALA A 42 -27.71 1.05 -6.19
N VAL A 43 -28.00 2.35 -6.18
CA VAL A 43 -26.99 3.39 -5.97
C VAL A 43 -26.50 3.41 -4.51
N ALA A 44 -27.38 3.15 -3.53
CA ALA A 44 -26.99 3.02 -2.13
C ALA A 44 -26.14 1.76 -1.89
N SER A 45 -26.47 0.63 -2.52
CA SER A 45 -25.70 -0.61 -2.42
C SER A 45 -24.32 -0.49 -3.09
N SER A 46 -24.19 0.23 -4.20
CA SER A 46 -22.89 0.47 -4.84
C SER A 46 -21.97 1.38 -4.00
N LYS A 47 -22.53 2.31 -3.21
CA LYS A 47 -21.75 3.10 -2.25
C LYS A 47 -21.35 2.31 -1.00
N LEU A 48 -22.13 1.31 -0.59
CA LEU A 48 -21.74 0.41 0.51
C LEU A 48 -20.68 -0.62 0.08
N LEU A 49 -20.63 -0.99 -1.20
CA LEU A 49 -19.62 -1.89 -1.78
C LEU A 49 -18.35 -1.15 -2.26
N ALA A 50 -18.38 0.18 -2.31
CA ALA A 50 -17.19 0.98 -2.23
C ALA A 50 -16.64 0.91 -0.80
N GLY A 51 -16.35 -0.33 -0.35
CA GLY A 51 -15.56 -0.58 0.82
C GLY A 51 -14.36 0.32 0.73
N SER A 52 -14.05 1.02 1.78
CA SER A 52 -12.87 1.83 1.98
C SER A 52 -11.65 1.07 1.42
N ASN A 53 -11.34 1.27 0.15
CA ASN A 53 -9.99 1.24 -0.30
C ASN A 53 -9.32 2.38 0.48
N ALA A 54 -9.00 2.15 1.75
CA ALA A 54 -7.93 2.85 2.39
C ALA A 54 -6.79 2.68 1.40
N SER A 55 -6.47 3.71 0.63
CA SER A 55 -5.39 3.67 -0.34
C SER A 55 -4.20 3.16 0.44
N ALA A 56 -3.70 1.99 0.06
CA ALA A 56 -2.58 1.37 0.74
C ALA A 56 -1.53 2.46 0.86
N GLN A 57 -1.13 2.82 2.08
CA GLN A 57 -0.19 3.91 2.30
C GLN A 57 1.08 3.58 1.52
N THR A 58 1.47 4.42 0.59
CA THR A 58 2.65 4.22 -0.24
C THR A 58 3.75 5.17 0.22
N ILE A 59 4.95 4.64 0.46
CA ILE A 59 6.16 5.41 0.77
C ILE A 59 7.19 5.08 -0.31
N ASP A 60 7.67 6.07 -1.04
CA ASP A 60 8.65 5.96 -2.12
C ASP A 60 8.33 4.80 -3.11
N GLY A 61 7.06 4.68 -3.49
CA GLY A 61 6.57 3.63 -4.39
C GLY A 61 6.46 2.23 -3.76
N ILE A 62 6.70 2.09 -2.45
CA ILE A 62 6.52 0.85 -1.70
C ILE A 62 5.15 0.87 -1.02
N GLN A 63 4.32 -0.11 -1.35
CA GLN A 63 2.99 -0.22 -0.77
C GLN A 63 3.03 -0.91 0.59
N CYS A 64 2.02 -0.59 1.42
CA CYS A 64 1.73 -1.26 2.66
C CYS A 64 0.48 -2.13 2.47
N ASN A 65 0.64 -3.45 2.48
CA ASN A 65 -0.44 -4.41 2.25
C ASN A 65 -0.90 -5.07 3.56
N ALA A 66 -2.13 -5.55 3.59
CA ALA A 66 -2.69 -6.20 4.79
C ALA A 66 -1.97 -7.50 5.19
N VAL A 67 -1.27 -8.14 4.24
CA VAL A 67 -0.49 -9.36 4.40
C VAL A 67 0.79 -9.28 3.58
N GLU A 68 1.75 -10.11 3.92
CA GLU A 68 3.00 -10.30 3.16
C GLU A 68 2.73 -10.72 1.73
N GLN A 69 3.61 -10.31 0.82
CA GLN A 69 3.48 -10.53 -0.62
C GLN A 69 4.63 -11.42 -1.11
N LEU A 70 4.35 -12.67 -1.43
CA LEU A 70 5.36 -13.70 -1.65
C LEU A 70 5.67 -14.01 -3.14
N VAL A 71 5.26 -13.15 -4.08
CA VAL A 71 5.60 -13.33 -5.50
C VAL A 71 7.07 -13.03 -5.77
N PHE A 72 7.59 -12.02 -5.10
CA PHE A 72 9.03 -11.72 -5.02
C PHE A 72 9.39 -11.72 -3.54
N HIS A 73 10.29 -12.61 -3.12
CA HIS A 73 10.64 -12.85 -1.72
C HIS A 73 12.13 -13.06 -1.60
N ASN A 74 12.82 -12.03 -1.15
CA ASN A 74 14.27 -11.97 -0.99
C ASN A 74 14.64 -11.45 0.40
N HIS A 75 15.88 -11.74 0.81
CA HIS A 75 16.44 -11.26 2.08
C HIS A 75 17.80 -10.65 1.86
N ALA A 76 18.09 -9.60 2.61
CA ALA A 76 19.42 -9.00 2.70
C ALA A 76 19.73 -8.65 4.15
N HIS A 77 20.99 -8.48 4.49
CA HIS A 77 21.39 -8.10 5.84
C HIS A 77 22.02 -6.72 5.85
N LEU A 78 21.65 -5.90 6.83
CA LEU A 78 22.16 -4.55 7.03
C LEU A 78 22.82 -4.43 8.40
N ASP A 79 24.09 -4.08 8.42
CA ASP A 79 24.81 -3.59 9.60
C ASP A 79 24.99 -2.08 9.53
N ILE A 80 24.90 -1.41 10.66
CA ILE A 80 25.21 0.01 10.80
C ILE A 80 26.23 0.16 11.94
N PHE A 81 27.32 0.89 11.67
CA PHE A 81 28.36 1.19 12.64
C PHE A 81 28.50 2.72 12.80
N ILE A 82 28.43 3.16 14.05
CA ILE A 82 28.65 4.56 14.42
C ILE A 82 29.90 4.60 15.32
N ASP A 83 30.94 5.26 14.85
CA ASP A 83 32.26 5.34 15.54
C ASP A 83 32.82 3.98 15.99
N GLY A 84 32.62 2.97 15.15
CA GLY A 84 33.08 1.60 15.35
C GLY A 84 32.18 0.73 16.24
N GLN A 85 31.06 1.27 16.72
CA GLN A 85 30.09 0.52 17.52
C GLN A 85 28.90 0.12 16.65
N PRO A 86 28.38 -1.10 16.79
CA PRO A 86 27.19 -1.53 16.08
C PRO A 86 25.97 -0.75 16.57
N TYR A 87 25.11 -0.40 15.64
CA TYR A 87 23.80 0.18 15.88
C TYR A 87 22.72 -0.85 15.57
N THR A 88 21.93 -1.23 16.57
CA THR A 88 20.86 -2.23 16.40
C THR A 88 19.71 -1.66 15.57
N ILE A 89 19.39 -2.32 14.45
CA ILE A 89 18.20 -2.01 13.66
C ILE A 89 17.01 -2.61 14.41
N PRO A 90 15.98 -1.83 14.73
CA PRO A 90 14.88 -2.36 15.53
C PRO A 90 14.06 -3.38 14.75
N SER A 91 13.40 -4.27 15.46
CA SER A 91 12.32 -5.09 14.92
C SER A 91 11.17 -4.23 14.41
N GLN A 92 10.36 -4.80 13.50
CA GLN A 92 9.12 -4.22 12.99
C GLN A 92 9.28 -2.88 12.23
N VAL A 93 10.48 -2.57 11.70
CA VAL A 93 10.58 -1.53 10.67
C VAL A 93 9.66 -1.90 9.51
N GLY A 94 8.82 -0.98 9.04
CA GLY A 94 7.90 -1.24 7.94
C GLY A 94 6.66 -2.06 8.29
N ILE A 95 6.50 -2.48 9.54
CA ILE A 95 5.28 -3.16 10.02
C ILE A 95 4.43 -2.16 10.81
N VAL A 96 3.17 -2.00 10.41
CA VAL A 96 2.18 -1.17 11.13
C VAL A 96 1.19 -2.12 11.80
N PRO A 97 1.34 -2.39 13.11
CA PRO A 97 0.57 -3.41 13.81
C PRO A 97 -0.95 -3.28 13.60
N GLY A 98 -1.60 -4.37 13.22
CA GLY A 98 -3.04 -4.43 12.96
C GLY A 98 -3.53 -3.66 11.73
N LYS A 99 -2.61 -3.14 10.88
CA LYS A 99 -2.96 -2.39 9.68
C LYS A 99 -2.35 -2.97 8.40
N CYS A 100 -1.02 -2.95 8.30
CA CYS A 100 -0.35 -3.36 7.06
C CYS A 100 1.15 -3.59 7.26
N ILE A 101 1.78 -4.24 6.27
CA ILE A 101 3.20 -4.52 6.18
C ILE A 101 3.71 -3.93 4.87
N TYR A 102 4.75 -3.09 4.93
CA TYR A 102 5.45 -2.60 3.74
C TYR A 102 6.27 -3.71 3.11
N TRP A 103 6.47 -3.66 1.80
CA TRP A 103 7.26 -4.67 1.06
C TRP A 103 8.73 -4.77 1.50
N LEU A 104 9.25 -3.73 2.16
CA LEU A 104 10.55 -3.72 2.83
C LEU A 104 10.31 -3.59 4.33
N HIS A 105 10.71 -4.59 5.10
CA HIS A 105 10.48 -4.60 6.54
C HIS A 105 11.49 -5.48 7.29
N THR A 106 11.45 -5.42 8.63
CA THR A 106 12.19 -6.31 9.52
C THR A 106 11.22 -6.98 10.49
N HIS A 107 11.43 -8.26 10.81
CA HIS A 107 10.65 -8.97 11.83
C HIS A 107 11.26 -8.84 13.22
N ASP A 108 12.58 -8.91 13.31
CA ASP A 108 13.35 -8.85 14.55
C ASP A 108 14.50 -7.84 14.46
N ASP A 109 15.42 -7.84 15.43
CA ASP A 109 16.56 -6.93 15.52
C ASP A 109 17.86 -7.53 14.96
N SER A 110 17.78 -8.60 14.17
CA SER A 110 18.93 -9.23 13.50
C SER A 110 19.56 -8.36 12.42
N GLY A 111 18.84 -7.39 11.88
CA GLY A 111 19.26 -6.60 10.73
C GLY A 111 18.84 -7.20 9.38
N ILE A 112 18.12 -8.32 9.36
CA ILE A 112 17.59 -8.89 8.12
C ILE A 112 16.47 -8.00 7.59
N ILE A 113 16.63 -7.54 6.36
CA ILE A 113 15.60 -6.84 5.59
C ILE A 113 14.87 -7.88 4.75
N HIS A 114 13.57 -8.04 4.99
CA HIS A 114 12.67 -8.80 4.15
C HIS A 114 12.19 -7.94 2.99
N ILE A 115 12.21 -8.49 1.78
CA ILE A 115 11.78 -7.85 0.53
C ILE A 115 10.66 -8.71 -0.04
N GLU A 116 9.42 -8.38 0.27
CA GLU A 116 8.24 -9.17 -0.03
C GLU A 116 7.24 -8.37 -0.86
N SER A 117 7.18 -8.65 -2.16
CA SER A 117 6.46 -7.85 -3.13
C SER A 117 5.56 -8.68 -4.05
N PRO A 118 4.39 -8.16 -4.50
CA PRO A 118 3.56 -8.79 -5.51
C PRO A 118 4.16 -8.68 -6.92
N VAL A 119 5.27 -7.94 -7.09
CA VAL A 119 5.92 -7.71 -8.38
C VAL A 119 7.44 -7.82 -8.26
N THR A 120 8.07 -8.43 -9.25
CA THR A 120 9.53 -8.44 -9.38
C THR A 120 10.02 -7.08 -9.89
N ARG A 121 10.81 -6.39 -9.08
CA ARG A 121 11.46 -5.13 -9.43
C ARG A 121 12.70 -4.91 -8.55
N ASN A 122 13.48 -3.87 -8.86
CA ASN A 122 14.56 -3.43 -7.98
C ASN A 122 14.01 -2.68 -6.77
N PHE A 123 14.60 -2.96 -5.62
CA PHE A 123 14.38 -2.26 -4.36
C PHE A 123 15.69 -1.66 -3.89
N THR A 124 15.63 -0.46 -3.30
CA THR A 124 16.84 0.29 -2.96
C THR A 124 16.97 0.51 -1.46
N LEU A 125 18.22 0.71 -1.05
CA LEU A 125 18.55 1.02 0.34
C LEU A 125 17.85 2.31 0.81
N GLY A 126 17.73 3.31 -0.07
CA GLY A 126 16.99 4.54 0.20
C GLY A 126 15.53 4.30 0.55
N GLN A 127 14.85 3.41 -0.17
CA GLN A 127 13.46 3.05 0.09
C GLN A 127 13.27 2.41 1.47
N PHE A 128 14.20 1.55 1.90
CA PHE A 128 14.16 0.99 3.25
C PHE A 128 14.25 2.08 4.32
N PHE A 129 15.18 3.05 4.18
CA PHE A 129 15.30 4.16 5.12
C PHE A 129 14.09 5.09 5.12
N ASP A 130 13.43 5.31 3.97
CA ASP A 130 12.20 6.09 3.89
C ASP A 130 11.04 5.41 4.65
N ILE A 131 10.90 4.09 4.51
CA ILE A 131 9.95 3.29 5.29
C ILE A 131 10.27 3.35 6.78
N TRP A 132 11.54 3.23 7.15
CA TRP A 132 12.01 3.38 8.53
C TRP A 132 11.84 4.79 9.08
N LYS A 133 11.61 5.78 8.21
CA LYS A 133 11.52 7.21 8.54
C LYS A 133 12.79 7.74 9.18
N LYS A 134 13.92 7.26 8.71
CA LYS A 134 15.27 7.69 9.13
C LYS A 134 15.98 8.39 7.99
N GLN A 135 16.72 9.46 8.32
CA GLN A 135 17.53 10.16 7.33
C GLN A 135 18.69 9.29 6.88
N PHE A 136 18.89 9.20 5.55
CA PHE A 136 19.97 8.49 4.92
C PHE A 136 20.34 9.14 3.58
N SER A 137 21.61 9.42 3.38
CA SER A 137 22.19 9.96 2.14
C SER A 137 23.67 9.70 2.09
N ASN A 138 24.38 10.24 1.08
CA ASN A 138 25.85 10.14 1.00
C ASN A 138 26.60 10.87 2.12
N VAL A 139 25.91 11.77 2.81
CA VAL A 139 26.53 12.63 3.84
C VAL A 139 25.77 12.61 5.17
N GLN A 140 24.71 11.84 5.29
CA GLN A 140 23.91 11.83 6.51
C GLN A 140 23.37 10.44 6.81
N ILE A 141 23.45 10.06 8.08
CA ILE A 141 22.71 8.92 8.64
C ILE A 141 22.08 9.37 9.98
N PHE A 142 20.78 9.14 10.13
CA PHE A 142 19.99 9.59 11.28
C PHE A 142 20.15 11.12 11.50
N ASP A 143 20.55 11.52 12.71
CA ASP A 143 20.87 12.89 13.12
C ASP A 143 22.33 13.30 12.81
N LYS A 144 23.15 12.42 12.25
CA LYS A 144 24.59 12.58 12.07
C LYS A 144 24.93 13.00 10.64
N THR A 145 25.60 14.13 10.48
CA THR A 145 26.07 14.63 9.18
C THR A 145 27.57 14.47 9.06
N ALA A 146 28.02 13.91 7.95
CA ALA A 146 29.44 13.73 7.63
C ALA A 146 30.17 15.08 7.51
N ASN A 147 31.42 15.10 7.94
CA ASN A 147 32.30 16.24 7.87
C ASN A 147 33.74 15.79 7.57
N ALA A 148 34.73 16.67 7.71
CA ALA A 148 36.11 16.36 7.44
C ALA A 148 36.70 15.23 8.32
N THR A 149 36.21 15.07 9.53
CA THR A 149 36.71 14.06 10.50
C THR A 149 35.82 12.83 10.59
N ASN A 150 34.49 12.99 10.39
CA ASN A 150 33.52 11.92 10.45
C ASN A 150 32.95 11.67 9.05
N VAL A 151 33.54 10.73 8.35
CA VAL A 151 33.13 10.34 6.99
C VAL A 151 32.11 9.23 7.03
N MET A 152 31.28 9.19 6.01
CA MET A 152 30.34 8.10 5.78
C MET A 152 30.84 7.20 4.64
N ALA A 153 30.69 5.90 4.81
CA ALA A 153 30.99 4.91 3.79
C ALA A 153 29.95 3.79 3.83
N VAL A 154 29.64 3.25 2.65
CA VAL A 154 28.80 2.06 2.50
C VAL A 154 29.61 0.96 1.84
N TYR A 155 29.44 -0.24 2.32
CA TYR A 155 30.06 -1.46 1.80
C TYR A 155 28.95 -2.43 1.39
N LEU A 156 29.16 -3.07 0.25
CA LEU A 156 28.29 -4.14 -0.27
C LEU A 156 29.15 -5.39 -0.42
N ASN A 157 28.80 -6.44 0.29
CA ASN A 157 29.54 -7.71 0.30
C ASN A 157 31.04 -7.51 0.60
N GLY A 158 31.32 -6.62 1.57
CA GLY A 158 32.67 -6.25 1.98
C GLY A 158 33.39 -5.24 1.09
N ASN A 159 32.86 -4.93 -0.09
CA ASN A 159 33.45 -3.99 -1.05
C ASN A 159 32.92 -2.58 -0.83
N LYS A 160 33.83 -1.61 -0.67
CA LYS A 160 33.45 -0.22 -0.48
C LYS A 160 32.82 0.34 -1.76
N ILE A 161 31.61 0.91 -1.63
CA ILE A 161 30.94 1.60 -2.72
C ILE A 161 31.61 2.96 -2.97
N ASN A 162 31.73 3.33 -4.25
CA ASN A 162 32.26 4.63 -4.63
C ASN A 162 31.41 5.75 -3.98
N ARG A 163 32.07 6.71 -3.35
CA ARG A 163 31.42 7.85 -2.68
C ARG A 163 30.65 8.76 -3.65
N GLU A 164 30.98 8.75 -4.93
CA GLU A 164 30.25 9.51 -5.96
C GLU A 164 28.92 8.86 -6.35
N ALA A 165 28.76 7.55 -6.11
CA ALA A 165 27.49 6.89 -6.28
C ALA A 165 26.49 7.38 -5.23
N ASN A 166 25.23 7.53 -5.60
CA ASN A 166 24.19 7.82 -4.63
C ASN A 166 23.90 6.55 -3.79
N TYR A 167 24.22 6.57 -2.51
CA TYR A 167 24.03 5.43 -1.62
C TYR A 167 22.56 5.03 -1.48
N ARG A 168 21.63 5.97 -1.70
CA ARG A 168 20.22 5.67 -1.67
C ARG A 168 19.77 4.76 -2.82
N ASP A 169 20.49 4.81 -3.98
CA ASP A 169 20.16 4.05 -5.19
C ASP A 169 20.81 2.66 -5.20
N ILE A 170 21.50 2.24 -4.14
CA ILE A 170 22.03 0.89 -4.02
C ILE A 170 20.88 -0.10 -4.07
N ASN A 171 20.84 -0.93 -5.11
CA ASN A 171 19.89 -2.03 -5.21
C ASN A 171 20.22 -3.10 -4.17
N ILE A 172 19.21 -3.56 -3.47
CA ILE A 172 19.30 -4.67 -2.52
C ILE A 172 19.02 -5.96 -3.26
N GLN A 173 19.97 -6.88 -3.29
CA GLN A 173 19.83 -8.19 -3.92
C GLN A 173 19.71 -9.28 -2.85
N GLU A 174 19.30 -10.47 -3.30
CA GLU A 174 19.23 -11.66 -2.47
C GLU A 174 20.57 -11.95 -1.81
N HIS A 175 20.56 -12.11 -0.48
CA HIS A 175 21.70 -12.40 0.38
C HIS A 175 22.83 -11.36 0.38
N ASP A 176 22.54 -10.11 -0.04
CA ASP A 176 23.48 -9.03 0.12
C ASP A 176 23.80 -8.76 1.59
N GLN A 177 25.09 -8.58 1.89
CA GLN A 177 25.60 -8.04 3.15
C GLN A 177 25.92 -6.57 2.97
N ILE A 178 25.13 -5.71 3.56
CA ILE A 178 25.31 -4.25 3.50
C ILE A 178 25.89 -3.77 4.82
N ALA A 179 26.96 -2.97 4.80
CA ALA A 179 27.48 -2.31 6.00
C ALA A 179 27.57 -0.80 5.78
N ILE A 180 26.91 -0.04 6.65
CA ILE A 180 27.01 1.42 6.68
C ILE A 180 27.91 1.81 7.83
N VAL A 181 28.93 2.64 7.55
CA VAL A 181 29.89 3.11 8.54
C VAL A 181 29.88 4.63 8.58
N PHE A 182 29.68 5.19 9.76
CA PHE A 182 29.80 6.61 10.03
C PHE A 182 30.90 6.85 11.08
N GLY A 183 31.87 7.72 10.75
CA GLY A 183 33.01 8.01 11.60
C GLY A 183 34.06 6.88 11.57
N ARG A 184 34.56 6.48 12.71
CA ARG A 184 35.58 5.41 12.81
C ARG A 184 34.96 4.05 12.39
N PRO A 185 35.65 3.27 11.54
CA PRO A 185 35.18 1.94 11.17
C PRO A 185 35.30 0.94 12.34
N PRO A 186 34.53 -0.16 12.32
CA PRO A 186 34.74 -1.29 13.19
C PRO A 186 36.08 -1.98 12.85
N SER A 187 36.55 -2.89 13.70
CA SER A 187 37.80 -3.66 13.49
C SER A 187 37.79 -4.51 12.22
N LYS A 188 36.61 -4.93 11.79
CA LYS A 188 36.38 -5.69 10.56
C LYS A 188 35.05 -5.26 9.94
N ILE A 189 35.05 -4.99 8.65
CA ILE A 189 33.82 -4.76 7.86
C ILE A 189 33.22 -6.12 7.53
N PRO A 190 31.94 -6.38 7.86
CA PRO A 190 31.24 -7.60 7.44
C PRO A 190 31.18 -7.71 5.91
N SER A 191 31.46 -8.90 5.40
CA SER A 191 31.40 -9.19 3.95
C SER A 191 30.37 -10.24 3.58
N THR A 192 29.89 -10.97 4.58
CA THR A 192 28.87 -12.03 4.44
C THR A 192 28.03 -12.08 5.72
N TYR A 193 26.81 -12.54 5.60
CA TYR A 193 25.93 -12.85 6.71
C TYR A 193 25.44 -14.31 6.55
N GLU A 194 25.37 -15.04 7.64
CA GLU A 194 24.84 -16.40 7.65
C GLU A 194 23.33 -16.37 7.93
N PHE A 195 22.55 -16.39 6.86
CA PHE A 195 21.10 -16.39 6.98
C PHE A 195 20.60 -17.66 7.65
N PRO A 196 19.58 -17.59 8.52
CA PRO A 196 18.88 -18.76 9.02
C PRO A 196 18.39 -19.64 7.87
N LYS A 197 18.31 -20.95 8.13
CA LYS A 197 17.84 -21.89 7.12
C LYS A 197 16.41 -21.56 6.68
N GLY A 198 16.22 -21.32 5.42
CA GLY A 198 14.92 -21.01 4.80
C GLY A 198 14.70 -19.53 4.52
N LEU A 199 15.67 -18.68 4.84
CA LEU A 199 15.76 -17.29 4.40
C LEU A 199 16.81 -17.15 3.32
#